data_fcf16acecf9011ae392aea3d4c54050f
#
_entry.id   fcf16acecf9011ae392aea3d4c54050f
#
_cell.length_a   1.000
_cell.length_b   1.000
_cell.length_c   1.000
_cell.angle_alpha   90.00
_cell.angle_beta   90.00
_cell.angle_gamma   90.00
#
_symmetry.space_group_name_H-M   'P 1'
#
loop_
_entity.id
_entity.type
_entity.pdbx_description
1 polymer ?
#
loop_
_entity_poly.entity_id
_entity_poly.type
_entity_poly.pdbx_seq_one_letter_code
_entity_poly.pdbx_strand_id
1 'polypeptide(L)'
;MTGNAAEILIKQGYEARRGNRPAEAKVCFTEAIGLCRAAGDKAVLAKALTGLGQIERDLKETGDALGHYEEAVAIYRTLDKPLVLAHTVRHVGDILRNQGKPELASPCFIEALEIYRERDDTPPLDLANALRGYALVKANVGDREEAAKLWQEAGGLYALVGVQAGVAESAAQVARLTA
;
A
#
# COMPACT_ATOMS: atom_id res chain seq x y z
N MET A 1 28.61 -4.70 7.87
CA MET A 1 28.33 -6.07 7.33
C MET A 1 26.89 -6.52 7.57
N THR A 2 26.22 -6.09 8.63
CA THR A 2 24.82 -6.45 8.95
C THR A 2 23.78 -5.91 7.96
N GLY A 3 23.96 -4.71 7.40
CA GLY A 3 23.03 -4.13 6.42
C GLY A 3 22.88 -4.96 5.15
N ASN A 4 23.98 -5.53 4.65
CA ASN A 4 23.95 -6.41 3.47
C ASN A 4 23.15 -7.70 3.73
N ALA A 5 23.26 -8.28 4.94
CA ALA A 5 22.51 -9.50 5.29
C ALA A 5 21.00 -9.25 5.35
N ALA A 6 20.55 -8.12 5.94
CA ALA A 6 19.14 -7.74 5.99
C ALA A 6 18.56 -7.49 4.59
N GLU A 7 19.30 -6.82 3.71
CA GLU A 7 18.86 -6.60 2.32
C GLU A 7 18.73 -7.90 1.52
N ILE A 8 19.65 -8.87 1.74
CA ILE A 8 19.56 -10.20 1.13
C ILE A 8 18.29 -10.91 1.59
N LEU A 9 18.01 -10.91 2.90
CA LEU A 9 16.78 -11.50 3.46
C LEU A 9 15.53 -10.83 2.90
N ILE A 10 15.49 -9.51 2.79
CA ILE A 10 14.38 -8.79 2.18
C ILE A 10 14.16 -9.24 0.73
N LYS A 11 15.23 -9.35 -0.05
CA LYS A 11 15.15 -9.85 -1.44
C LYS A 11 14.58 -11.27 -1.48
N GLN A 12 15.08 -12.18 -0.65
CA GLN A 12 14.59 -13.55 -0.52
C GLN A 12 13.11 -13.58 -0.11
N GLY A 13 12.70 -12.72 0.84
CA GLY A 13 11.31 -12.58 1.25
C GLY A 13 10.38 -12.20 0.08
N TYR A 14 10.78 -11.23 -0.75
CA TYR A 14 10.00 -10.88 -1.94
C TYR A 14 10.02 -11.99 -3.00
N GLU A 15 11.11 -12.73 -3.16
CA GLU A 15 11.17 -13.88 -4.07
C GLU A 15 10.27 -15.02 -3.58
N ALA A 16 10.27 -15.31 -2.30
CA ALA A 16 9.37 -16.29 -1.69
C ALA A 16 7.90 -15.89 -1.86
N ARG A 17 7.56 -14.61 -1.65
CA ARG A 17 6.22 -14.07 -1.88
C ARG A 17 5.77 -14.27 -3.34
N ARG A 18 6.60 -13.91 -4.32
CA ARG A 18 6.29 -14.13 -5.75
C ARG A 18 6.16 -15.62 -6.09
N GLY A 19 6.91 -16.48 -5.41
CA GLY A 19 6.82 -17.93 -5.52
C GLY A 19 5.68 -18.57 -4.75
N ASN A 20 4.74 -17.78 -4.18
CA ASN A 20 3.61 -18.25 -3.36
C ASN A 20 4.06 -19.09 -2.15
N ARG A 21 5.13 -18.68 -1.48
CA ARG A 21 5.69 -19.32 -0.27
C ARG A 21 5.62 -18.34 0.91
N PRO A 22 4.40 -18.03 1.43
CA PRO A 22 4.21 -16.96 2.40
C PRO A 22 4.91 -17.22 3.74
N ALA A 23 4.98 -18.47 4.20
CA ALA A 23 5.66 -18.82 5.45
C ALA A 23 7.17 -18.50 5.38
N GLU A 24 7.83 -18.87 4.28
CA GLU A 24 9.24 -18.54 4.05
C GLU A 24 9.46 -17.03 3.94
N ALA A 25 8.58 -16.32 3.23
CA ALA A 25 8.64 -14.86 3.15
C ALA A 25 8.52 -14.20 4.53
N LYS A 26 7.59 -14.66 5.38
CA LYS A 26 7.41 -14.17 6.74
C LYS A 26 8.67 -14.35 7.59
N VAL A 27 9.31 -15.50 7.51
CA VAL A 27 10.59 -15.77 8.19
C VAL A 27 11.67 -14.79 7.74
N CYS A 28 11.89 -14.65 6.42
CA CYS A 28 12.90 -13.75 5.88
C CYS A 28 12.70 -12.29 6.34
N PHE A 29 11.49 -11.77 6.28
CA PHE A 29 11.24 -10.39 6.74
C PHE A 29 11.39 -10.24 8.25
N THR A 30 10.98 -11.23 9.05
CA THR A 30 11.14 -11.19 10.51
C THR A 30 12.61 -11.18 10.91
N GLU A 31 13.44 -12.01 10.29
CA GLU A 31 14.89 -12.03 10.52
C GLU A 31 15.53 -10.70 10.09
N ALA A 32 15.15 -10.16 8.93
CA ALA A 32 15.63 -8.86 8.48
C ALA A 32 15.31 -7.74 9.47
N ILE A 33 14.09 -7.71 10.02
CA ILE A 33 13.67 -6.75 11.06
C ILE A 33 14.58 -6.86 12.29
N GLY A 34 14.87 -8.08 12.76
CA GLY A 34 15.76 -8.30 13.90
C GLY A 34 17.16 -7.74 13.66
N LEU A 35 17.73 -8.00 12.48
CA LEU A 35 19.05 -7.50 12.10
C LEU A 35 19.07 -5.95 12.00
N CYS A 36 18.03 -5.37 11.40
CA CYS A 36 17.93 -3.91 11.24
C CYS A 36 17.78 -3.19 12.60
N ARG A 37 16.98 -3.76 13.51
CA ARG A 37 16.82 -3.21 14.87
C ARG A 37 18.14 -3.24 15.63
N ALA A 38 18.89 -4.36 15.54
CA ALA A 38 20.20 -4.49 16.17
C ALA A 38 21.25 -3.52 15.60
N ALA A 39 21.17 -3.24 14.28
CA ALA A 39 22.09 -2.33 13.61
C ALA A 39 21.69 -0.85 13.64
N GLY A 40 20.46 -0.52 14.05
CA GLY A 40 19.91 0.83 14.01
C GLY A 40 19.61 1.34 12.58
N ASP A 41 19.50 0.45 11.59
CA ASP A 41 19.24 0.82 10.19
C ASP A 41 17.74 1.03 9.96
N LYS A 42 17.30 2.26 10.15
CA LYS A 42 15.88 2.64 10.02
C LYS A 42 15.35 2.47 8.58
N ALA A 43 16.15 2.77 7.57
CA ALA A 43 15.67 2.72 6.18
C ALA A 43 15.40 1.27 5.73
N VAL A 44 16.31 0.37 6.04
CA VAL A 44 16.15 -1.06 5.73
C VAL A 44 15.07 -1.70 6.63
N LEU A 45 14.97 -1.25 7.91
CA LEU A 45 13.90 -1.67 8.83
C LEU A 45 12.51 -1.37 8.24
N ALA A 46 12.26 -0.13 7.81
CA ALA A 46 10.96 0.24 7.25
C ALA A 46 10.61 -0.60 6.00
N LYS A 47 11.60 -0.91 5.16
CA LYS A 47 11.40 -1.79 3.99
C LYS A 47 11.04 -3.22 4.41
N ALA A 48 11.69 -3.76 5.42
CA ALA A 48 11.39 -5.11 5.94
C ALA A 48 10.00 -5.16 6.58
N LEU A 49 9.63 -4.15 7.38
CA LEU A 49 8.30 -4.01 7.97
C LEU A 49 7.20 -3.93 6.90
N THR A 50 7.41 -3.14 5.84
CA THR A 50 6.48 -3.07 4.71
C THR A 50 6.32 -4.43 4.04
N GLY A 51 7.42 -5.17 3.84
CA GLY A 51 7.38 -6.51 3.26
C GLY A 51 6.62 -7.50 4.14
N LEU A 52 6.85 -7.48 5.46
CA LEU A 52 6.13 -8.32 6.42
C LEU A 52 4.64 -8.01 6.43
N GLY A 53 4.28 -6.71 6.51
CA GLY A 53 2.88 -6.27 6.47
C GLY A 53 2.16 -6.69 5.17
N GLN A 54 2.86 -6.74 4.03
CA GLN A 54 2.30 -7.26 2.78
C GLN A 54 1.95 -8.76 2.88
N ILE A 55 2.83 -9.58 3.47
CA ILE A 55 2.58 -11.01 3.66
C ILE A 55 1.41 -11.24 4.60
N GLU A 56 1.38 -10.55 5.73
CA GLU A 56 0.33 -10.68 6.74
C GLU A 56 -1.04 -10.25 6.21
N ARG A 57 -1.08 -9.16 5.43
CA ARG A 57 -2.29 -8.75 4.73
C ARG A 57 -2.75 -9.82 3.72
N ASP A 58 -1.84 -10.41 2.94
CA ASP A 58 -2.16 -11.45 1.97
C ASP A 58 -2.68 -12.73 2.67
N LEU A 59 -2.20 -13.00 3.90
CA LEU A 59 -2.68 -14.07 4.79
C LEU A 59 -3.94 -13.69 5.59
N LYS A 60 -4.44 -12.46 5.47
CA LYS A 60 -5.57 -11.91 6.24
C LYS A 60 -5.28 -11.73 7.74
N GLU A 61 -4.05 -11.69 8.15
CA GLU A 61 -3.56 -11.35 9.49
C GLU A 61 -3.54 -9.80 9.65
N THR A 62 -4.72 -9.17 9.50
CA THR A 62 -4.80 -7.71 9.29
C THR A 62 -4.42 -6.88 10.51
N GLY A 63 -4.49 -7.44 11.73
CA GLY A 63 -4.06 -6.75 12.95
C GLY A 63 -2.54 -6.57 12.99
N ASP A 64 -1.80 -7.63 12.72
CA ASP A 64 -0.34 -7.62 12.71
C ASP A 64 0.18 -6.76 11.55
N ALA A 65 -0.43 -6.91 10.35
CA ALA A 65 -0.12 -6.12 9.18
C ALA A 65 -0.25 -4.61 9.44
N LEU A 66 -1.31 -4.18 10.11
CA LEU A 66 -1.53 -2.76 10.43
C LEU A 66 -0.39 -2.21 11.29
N GLY A 67 -0.03 -2.90 12.37
CA GLY A 67 1.05 -2.46 13.25
C GLY A 67 2.39 -2.32 12.53
N HIS A 68 2.74 -3.28 11.66
CA HIS A 68 3.99 -3.21 10.90
C HIS A 68 3.98 -2.08 9.86
N TYR A 69 2.85 -1.83 9.19
CA TYR A 69 2.74 -0.69 8.27
C TYR A 69 2.80 0.64 9.01
N GLU A 70 2.16 0.79 10.17
CA GLU A 70 2.20 2.01 10.97
C GLU A 70 3.62 2.32 11.46
N GLU A 71 4.38 1.32 11.93
CA GLU A 71 5.80 1.47 12.28
C GLU A 71 6.62 1.92 11.05
N ALA A 72 6.40 1.28 9.90
CA ALA A 72 7.08 1.65 8.65
C ALA A 72 6.76 3.10 8.23
N VAL A 73 5.49 3.52 8.30
CA VAL A 73 5.04 4.90 8.02
C VAL A 73 5.74 5.89 8.93
N ALA A 74 5.79 5.62 10.25
CA ALA A 74 6.46 6.49 11.20
C ALA A 74 7.95 6.70 10.85
N ILE A 75 8.62 5.64 10.39
CA ILE A 75 10.01 5.72 9.93
C ILE A 75 10.11 6.49 8.61
N TYR A 76 9.28 6.16 7.60
CA TYR A 76 9.34 6.83 6.29
C TYR A 76 9.07 8.33 6.36
N ARG A 77 8.26 8.80 7.32
CA ARG A 77 8.08 10.24 7.57
C ARG A 77 9.37 10.95 8.03
N THR A 78 10.35 10.22 8.54
CA THR A 78 11.67 10.77 8.89
C THR A 78 12.69 10.68 7.76
N LEU A 79 12.33 10.04 6.64
CA LEU A 79 13.20 9.82 5.49
C LEU A 79 12.67 10.60 4.28
N ASP A 80 13.57 11.10 3.47
CA ASP A 80 13.19 11.77 2.21
C ASP A 80 12.87 10.72 1.11
N LYS A 81 11.74 10.02 1.31
CA LYS A 81 11.25 8.97 0.39
C LYS A 81 9.72 9.05 0.22
N PRO A 82 9.21 10.13 -0.36
CA PRO A 82 7.77 10.41 -0.38
C PRO A 82 6.94 9.34 -1.10
N LEU A 83 7.39 8.81 -2.24
CA LEU A 83 6.62 7.77 -2.95
C LEU A 83 6.49 6.47 -2.16
N VAL A 84 7.53 6.08 -1.41
CA VAL A 84 7.47 4.90 -0.55
C VAL A 84 6.57 5.14 0.67
N LEU A 85 6.59 6.36 1.21
CA LEU A 85 5.65 6.80 2.25
C LEU A 85 4.21 6.69 1.75
N ALA A 86 3.89 7.31 0.61
CA ALA A 86 2.55 7.28 0.02
C ALA A 86 2.05 5.84 -0.23
N HIS A 87 2.92 4.99 -0.79
CA HIS A 87 2.62 3.58 -1.01
C HIS A 87 2.27 2.87 0.30
N THR A 88 3.04 3.11 1.37
CA THR A 88 2.84 2.46 2.67
C THR A 88 1.59 2.99 3.39
N VAL A 89 1.38 4.32 3.40
CA VAL A 89 0.18 4.95 3.97
C VAL A 89 -1.10 4.47 3.27
N ARG A 90 -1.08 4.34 1.94
CA ARG A 90 -2.20 3.75 1.19
C ARG A 90 -2.56 2.34 1.67
N HIS A 91 -1.57 1.50 2.00
CA HIS A 91 -1.85 0.16 2.54
C HIS A 91 -2.47 0.20 3.93
N VAL A 92 -2.08 1.15 4.79
CA VAL A 92 -2.79 1.41 6.06
C VAL A 92 -4.26 1.74 5.78
N GLY A 93 -4.52 2.64 4.85
CA GLY A 93 -5.87 2.99 4.41
C GLY A 93 -6.68 1.79 3.91
N ASP A 94 -6.07 0.91 3.10
CA ASP A 94 -6.73 -0.31 2.61
C ASP A 94 -7.15 -1.24 3.76
N ILE A 95 -6.28 -1.43 4.76
CA ILE A 95 -6.60 -2.28 5.93
C ILE A 95 -7.72 -1.66 6.75
N LEU A 96 -7.63 -0.37 7.07
CA LEU A 96 -8.65 0.33 7.86
C LEU A 96 -10.02 0.32 7.16
N ARG A 97 -10.05 0.55 5.84
CA ARG A 97 -11.26 0.43 5.04
C ARG A 97 -11.85 -0.98 5.11
N ASN A 98 -11.02 -2.02 4.99
CA ASN A 98 -11.46 -3.40 5.07
C ASN A 98 -11.96 -3.80 6.48
N GLN A 99 -11.49 -3.09 7.52
CA GLN A 99 -12.01 -3.22 8.89
C GLN A 99 -13.31 -2.44 9.13
N GLY A 100 -13.88 -1.78 8.11
CA GLY A 100 -15.08 -0.98 8.24
C GLY A 100 -14.87 0.34 8.99
N LYS A 101 -13.69 0.92 8.93
CA LYS A 101 -13.29 2.19 9.56
C LYS A 101 -13.00 3.28 8.52
N PRO A 102 -14.00 3.71 7.72
CA PRO A 102 -13.77 4.65 6.62
C PRO A 102 -13.27 6.02 7.08
N GLU A 103 -13.65 6.46 8.29
CA GLU A 103 -13.21 7.72 8.91
C GLU A 103 -11.72 7.74 9.21
N LEU A 104 -11.12 6.58 9.53
CA LEU A 104 -9.67 6.43 9.74
C LEU A 104 -8.93 6.14 8.43
N ALA A 105 -9.58 5.51 7.47
CA ALA A 105 -9.02 5.20 6.17
C ALA A 105 -8.89 6.46 5.27
N SER A 106 -9.87 7.37 5.33
CA SER A 106 -9.90 8.58 4.49
C SER A 106 -8.62 9.41 4.59
N PRO A 107 -8.12 9.80 5.78
CA PRO A 107 -6.87 10.55 5.90
C PRO A 107 -5.68 9.87 5.24
N CYS A 108 -5.58 8.54 5.32
CA CYS A 108 -4.49 7.79 4.70
C CYS A 108 -4.51 7.91 3.18
N PHE A 109 -5.69 7.78 2.56
CA PHE A 109 -5.80 7.93 1.11
C PHE A 109 -5.57 9.37 0.66
N ILE A 110 -6.02 10.37 1.43
CA ILE A 110 -5.78 11.79 1.13
C ILE A 110 -4.28 12.07 1.15
N GLU A 111 -3.57 11.71 2.23
CA GLU A 111 -2.11 11.88 2.34
C GLU A 111 -1.37 11.20 1.16
N ALA A 112 -1.74 9.96 0.83
CA ALA A 112 -1.11 9.25 -0.28
C ALA A 112 -1.36 9.95 -1.63
N LEU A 113 -2.58 10.42 -1.88
CA LEU A 113 -2.95 11.10 -3.12
C LEU A 113 -2.28 12.48 -3.24
N GLU A 114 -2.16 13.23 -2.16
CA GLU A 114 -1.43 14.51 -2.12
C GLU A 114 0.01 14.29 -2.54
N ILE A 115 0.72 13.34 -1.90
CA ILE A 115 2.11 13.02 -2.24
C ILE A 115 2.24 12.59 -3.72
N TYR A 116 1.35 11.71 -4.20
CA TYR A 116 1.41 11.23 -5.57
C TYR A 116 1.15 12.32 -6.61
N ARG A 117 0.22 13.25 -6.34
CA ARG A 117 -0.14 14.33 -7.27
C ARG A 117 0.89 15.46 -7.33
N GLU A 118 1.68 15.66 -6.27
CA GLU A 118 2.75 16.66 -6.23
C GLU A 118 4.02 16.23 -7.00
N ARG A 119 4.06 15.02 -7.56
CA ARG A 119 5.28 14.46 -8.14
C ARG A 119 5.07 13.95 -9.57
N ASP A 120 5.96 14.38 -10.45
CA ASP A 120 5.96 13.96 -11.86
C ASP A 120 6.49 12.51 -12.06
N ASP A 121 7.25 11.98 -11.08
CA ASP A 121 7.81 10.63 -11.14
C ASP A 121 6.89 9.55 -10.50
N THR A 122 5.65 9.91 -10.16
CA THR A 122 4.67 8.98 -9.59
C THR A 122 4.30 7.89 -10.61
N PRO A 123 4.46 6.60 -10.27
CA PRO A 123 3.99 5.53 -11.13
C PRO A 123 2.46 5.61 -11.29
N PRO A 124 1.92 5.64 -12.53
CA PRO A 124 0.47 5.76 -12.73
C PRO A 124 -0.34 4.63 -12.07
N LEU A 125 0.25 3.43 -11.93
CA LEU A 125 -0.40 2.31 -11.23
C LEU A 125 -0.58 2.57 -9.74
N ASP A 126 0.39 3.23 -9.09
CA ASP A 126 0.31 3.53 -7.66
C ASP A 126 -0.76 4.60 -7.39
N LEU A 127 -0.82 5.63 -8.22
CA LEU A 127 -1.88 6.64 -8.17
C LEU A 127 -3.25 6.02 -8.44
N ALA A 128 -3.39 5.17 -9.46
CA ALA A 128 -4.65 4.47 -9.77
C ALA A 128 -5.14 3.63 -8.58
N ASN A 129 -4.23 2.90 -7.92
CA ASN A 129 -4.56 2.09 -6.75
C ASN A 129 -4.99 2.95 -5.54
N ALA A 130 -4.40 4.12 -5.35
CA ALA A 130 -4.80 5.05 -4.29
C ALA A 130 -6.18 5.64 -4.56
N LEU A 131 -6.44 6.10 -5.79
CA LEU A 131 -7.74 6.59 -6.25
C LEU A 131 -8.82 5.52 -6.07
N ARG A 132 -8.56 4.29 -6.52
CA ARG A 132 -9.45 3.14 -6.33
C ARG A 132 -9.79 2.93 -4.86
N GLY A 133 -8.78 2.91 -3.97
CA GLY A 133 -8.98 2.73 -2.53
C GLY A 133 -9.86 3.83 -1.93
N TYR A 134 -9.61 5.08 -2.30
CA TYR A 134 -10.37 6.23 -1.82
C TYR A 134 -11.78 6.27 -2.41
N ALA A 135 -11.96 5.91 -3.66
CA ALA A 135 -13.28 5.79 -4.28
C ALA A 135 -14.18 4.79 -3.54
N LEU A 136 -13.61 3.66 -3.09
CA LEU A 136 -14.31 2.69 -2.27
C LEU A 136 -14.71 3.25 -0.91
N VAL A 137 -13.84 4.05 -0.26
CA VAL A 137 -14.18 4.74 0.99
C VAL A 137 -15.33 5.71 0.77
N LYS A 138 -15.26 6.55 -0.27
CA LYS A 138 -16.29 7.54 -0.61
C LYS A 138 -17.64 6.88 -0.90
N ALA A 139 -17.63 5.77 -1.65
CA ALA A 139 -18.85 5.00 -1.91
C ALA A 139 -19.47 4.42 -0.61
N ASN A 140 -18.63 3.95 0.34
CA ASN A 140 -19.09 3.40 1.60
C ASN A 140 -19.75 4.44 2.51
N VAL A 141 -19.29 5.70 2.45
CA VAL A 141 -19.91 6.81 3.23
C VAL A 141 -21.05 7.51 2.48
N GLY A 142 -21.42 7.04 1.29
CA GLY A 142 -22.54 7.54 0.52
C GLY A 142 -22.20 8.72 -0.40
N ASP A 143 -20.96 9.14 -0.50
CA ASP A 143 -20.48 10.20 -1.40
C ASP A 143 -20.31 9.65 -2.83
N ARG A 144 -21.47 9.36 -3.48
CA ARG A 144 -21.51 8.68 -4.79
C ARG A 144 -20.84 9.51 -5.90
N GLU A 145 -21.03 10.82 -5.86
CA GLU A 145 -20.50 11.73 -6.89
C GLU A 145 -18.96 11.72 -6.89
N GLU A 146 -18.36 11.94 -5.72
CA GLU A 146 -16.91 11.93 -5.58
C GLU A 146 -16.32 10.53 -5.86
N ALA A 147 -16.99 9.48 -5.40
CA ALA A 147 -16.58 8.12 -5.71
C ALA A 147 -16.55 7.86 -7.22
N ALA A 148 -17.55 8.34 -7.98
CA ALA A 148 -17.60 8.17 -9.43
C ALA A 148 -16.46 8.91 -10.13
N LYS A 149 -16.14 10.15 -9.71
CA LYS A 149 -14.98 10.93 -10.24
C LYS A 149 -13.66 10.20 -10.01
N LEU A 150 -13.43 9.72 -8.79
CA LEU A 150 -12.22 8.98 -8.44
C LEU A 150 -12.09 7.68 -9.26
N TRP A 151 -13.19 6.96 -9.47
CA TRP A 151 -13.21 5.77 -10.32
C TRP A 151 -12.92 6.08 -11.79
N GLN A 152 -13.42 7.20 -12.33
CA GLN A 152 -13.11 7.64 -13.70
C GLN A 152 -11.62 7.93 -13.87
N GLU A 153 -11.03 8.67 -12.93
CA GLU A 153 -9.60 8.98 -12.93
C GLU A 153 -8.76 7.69 -12.83
N ALA A 154 -9.09 6.79 -11.91
CA ALA A 154 -8.41 5.49 -11.76
C ALA A 154 -8.50 4.65 -13.05
N GLY A 155 -9.66 4.60 -13.68
CA GLY A 155 -9.88 3.87 -14.93
C GLY A 155 -9.01 4.36 -16.07
N GLY A 156 -8.83 5.67 -16.23
CA GLY A 156 -7.92 6.27 -17.19
C GLY A 156 -6.46 5.87 -16.96
N LEU A 157 -6.01 5.87 -15.71
CA LEU A 157 -4.65 5.47 -15.34
C LEU A 157 -4.44 3.95 -15.54
N TYR A 158 -5.40 3.11 -15.19
CA TYR A 158 -5.33 1.66 -15.48
C TYR A 158 -5.26 1.38 -16.98
N ALA A 159 -6.01 2.13 -17.81
CA ALA A 159 -5.92 2.03 -19.26
C ALA A 159 -4.53 2.41 -19.78
N LEU A 160 -3.96 3.49 -19.24
CA LEU A 160 -2.61 3.96 -19.62
C LEU A 160 -1.54 2.88 -19.38
N VAL A 161 -1.66 2.11 -18.30
CA VAL A 161 -0.69 1.05 -17.94
C VAL A 161 -1.13 -0.36 -18.37
N GLY A 162 -2.23 -0.49 -19.11
CA GLY A 162 -2.70 -1.76 -19.67
C GLY A 162 -3.32 -2.74 -18.67
N VAL A 163 -3.77 -2.28 -17.48
CA VAL A 163 -4.42 -3.11 -16.45
C VAL A 163 -5.90 -3.25 -16.74
N GLN A 164 -6.26 -4.17 -17.64
CA GLN A 164 -7.64 -4.35 -18.13
C GLN A 164 -8.66 -4.66 -17.02
N ALA A 165 -8.27 -5.43 -16.00
CA ALA A 165 -9.13 -5.71 -14.86
C ALA A 165 -9.51 -4.42 -14.10
N GLY A 166 -8.55 -3.49 -13.91
CA GLY A 166 -8.79 -2.20 -13.29
C GLY A 166 -9.70 -1.29 -14.13
N VAL A 167 -9.54 -1.31 -15.45
CA VAL A 167 -10.43 -0.57 -16.38
C VAL A 167 -11.86 -1.08 -16.26
N ALA A 168 -12.05 -2.40 -16.33
CA ALA A 168 -13.38 -3.01 -16.23
C ALA A 168 -14.05 -2.75 -14.88
N GLU A 169 -13.31 -2.90 -13.77
CA GLU A 169 -13.82 -2.59 -12.43
C GLU A 169 -14.24 -1.12 -12.35
N SER A 170 -13.41 -0.20 -12.81
CA SER A 170 -13.68 1.23 -12.77
C SER A 170 -14.95 1.58 -13.55
N ALA A 171 -15.10 1.08 -14.76
CA ALA A 171 -16.30 1.30 -15.58
C ALA A 171 -17.58 0.76 -14.91
N ALA A 172 -17.53 -0.44 -14.34
CA ALA A 172 -18.66 -1.02 -13.63
C ALA A 172 -19.06 -0.21 -12.40
N GLN A 173 -18.08 0.29 -11.63
CA GLN A 173 -18.35 1.11 -10.45
C GLN A 173 -18.94 2.48 -10.81
N VAL A 174 -18.42 3.13 -11.85
CA VAL A 174 -19.00 4.39 -12.36
C VAL A 174 -20.45 4.17 -12.76
N ALA A 175 -20.75 3.16 -13.58
CA ALA A 175 -22.12 2.86 -13.99
C ALA A 175 -23.05 2.64 -12.78
N ARG A 176 -22.61 1.89 -11.78
CA ARG A 176 -23.39 1.64 -10.56
C ARG A 176 -23.62 2.89 -9.72
N LEU A 177 -22.65 3.81 -9.69
CA LEU A 177 -22.72 5.04 -8.88
C LEU A 177 -23.55 6.14 -9.53
N THR A 178 -23.68 6.12 -10.86
CA THR A 178 -24.42 7.13 -11.64
C THR A 178 -25.83 6.71 -12.03
N ALA A 179 -26.20 5.44 -11.81
CA ALA A 179 -27.57 4.93 -11.92
C ALA A 179 -28.39 5.32 -10.67
#